data_f3c83b7b7a431d8a52818fab783642b0
#
_entry.id   f3c83b7b7a431d8a52818fab783642b0
#
_cell.length_a   1.000
_cell.length_b   1.000
_cell.length_c   1.000
_cell.angle_alpha   90.00
_cell.angle_beta   90.00
_cell.angle_gamma   90.00
#
_symmetry.space_group_name_H-M   'P 1'
#
loop_
_entity.id
_entity.type
_entity.pdbx_description
1 polymer ?
#
loop_
_entity_poly.entity_id
_entity_poly.type
_entity_poly.pdbx_seq_one_letter_code
_entity_poly.pdbx_strand_id
1 'polypeptide(L)'
;MDPDRANDGWSALADGTRRAIVSRLAGGPQAVGQLAAELPVSRSAVSQHLKVLKDAGLVSERAVGTRRFYRLNPTAVAALRDQLDTFWQRALASYVDVAEQATEESP
;
A
#
# COMPACT_ATOMS: atom_id res chain seq x y z
N MET A 1 0.94 17.27 7.93
CA MET A 1 1.17 15.97 7.27
C MET A 1 2.67 15.72 7.17
N ASP A 2 3.11 14.55 7.55
CA ASP A 2 4.52 14.17 7.49
C ASP A 2 4.83 13.62 6.08
N PRO A 3 5.64 14.31 5.26
CA PRO A 3 5.97 13.82 3.92
C PRO A 3 6.78 12.52 3.93
N ASP A 4 7.56 12.28 4.99
CA ASP A 4 8.32 11.03 5.12
C ASP A 4 7.39 9.83 5.29
N ARG A 5 6.29 10.00 5.99
CA ARG A 5 5.31 8.95 6.21
C ARG A 5 4.60 8.53 4.92
N ALA A 6 4.30 9.49 4.03
CA ALA A 6 3.73 9.18 2.72
C ALA A 6 4.71 8.37 1.86
N ASN A 7 6.00 8.74 1.89
CA ASN A 7 7.05 7.99 1.20
C ASN A 7 7.22 6.60 1.80
N ASP A 8 7.07 6.45 3.13
CA ASP A 8 7.14 5.15 3.81
C ASP A 8 6.01 4.23 3.34
N GLY A 9 4.83 4.77 3.10
CA GLY A 9 3.70 3.99 2.57
C GLY A 9 4.02 3.41 1.19
N TRP A 10 4.52 4.22 0.26
CA TRP A 10 4.93 3.76 -1.07
C TRP A 10 6.09 2.77 -0.98
N SER A 11 7.09 3.05 -0.15
CA SER A 11 8.24 2.17 0.06
C SER A 11 7.79 0.82 0.62
N ALA A 12 6.86 0.81 1.57
CA ALA A 12 6.32 -0.43 2.13
C ALA A 12 5.62 -1.28 1.08
N LEU A 13 4.99 -0.67 0.09
CA LEU A 13 4.28 -1.38 -0.99
C LEU A 13 5.19 -1.75 -2.16
N ALA A 14 6.47 -1.42 -2.13
CA ALA A 14 7.41 -1.83 -3.16
C ALA A 14 7.74 -3.33 -3.12
N ASP A 15 7.55 -3.98 -1.98
CA ASP A 15 7.79 -5.40 -1.81
C ASP A 15 6.56 -6.23 -2.18
N GLY A 16 6.75 -7.29 -3.00
CA GLY A 16 5.64 -8.12 -3.47
C GLY A 16 4.92 -8.89 -2.37
N THR A 17 5.64 -9.34 -1.36
CA THR A 17 5.03 -10.04 -0.21
C THR A 17 4.18 -9.09 0.61
N ARG A 18 4.64 -7.87 0.83
CA ARG A 18 3.85 -6.86 1.54
C ARG A 18 2.59 -6.49 0.78
N ARG A 19 2.66 -6.37 -0.56
CA ARG A 19 1.44 -6.18 -1.37
C ARG A 19 0.47 -7.35 -1.24
N ALA A 20 0.97 -8.58 -1.19
CA ALA A 20 0.14 -9.76 -0.99
C ALA A 20 -0.54 -9.74 0.39
N ILE A 21 0.17 -9.34 1.42
CA ILE A 21 -0.40 -9.19 2.77
C ILE A 21 -1.53 -8.14 2.76
N VAL A 22 -1.29 -6.98 2.15
CA VAL A 22 -2.31 -5.92 2.04
C VAL A 22 -3.54 -6.44 1.31
N SER A 23 -3.37 -7.18 0.22
CA SER A 23 -4.48 -7.79 -0.52
C SER A 23 -5.29 -8.74 0.34
N ARG A 24 -4.63 -9.55 1.17
CA ARG A 24 -5.33 -10.46 2.10
C ARG A 24 -6.10 -9.70 3.16
N LEU A 25 -5.51 -8.66 3.73
CA LEU A 25 -6.15 -7.84 4.75
C LEU A 25 -7.31 -6.99 4.21
N ALA A 26 -7.36 -6.78 2.89
CA ALA A 26 -8.49 -6.10 2.26
C ALA A 26 -9.80 -6.89 2.44
N GLY A 27 -9.73 -8.20 2.63
CA GLY A 27 -10.88 -9.05 2.91
C GLY A 27 -11.33 -9.04 4.36
N GLY A 28 -10.56 -8.42 5.26
CA GLY A 28 -10.86 -8.34 6.69
C GLY A 28 -9.63 -8.61 7.55
N PRO A 29 -9.74 -8.38 8.87
CA PRO A 29 -8.63 -8.63 9.79
C PRO A 29 -8.18 -10.08 9.79
N GLN A 30 -6.88 -10.31 9.92
CA GLN A 30 -6.29 -11.64 10.00
C GLN A 30 -5.16 -11.68 11.03
N ALA A 31 -4.99 -12.85 11.64
CA ALA A 31 -3.86 -13.12 12.53
C ALA A 31 -2.62 -13.53 11.72
N VAL A 32 -1.43 -13.37 12.33
CA VAL A 32 -0.15 -13.73 11.69
C VAL A 32 -0.17 -15.16 11.18
N GLY A 33 -0.66 -16.11 12.00
CA GLY A 33 -0.73 -17.52 11.60
C GLY A 33 -1.60 -17.78 10.39
N GLN A 34 -2.70 -17.04 10.24
CA GLN A 34 -3.58 -17.14 9.07
C GLN A 34 -2.88 -16.65 7.81
N LEU A 35 -2.20 -15.52 7.90
CA LEU A 35 -1.43 -14.97 6.78
C LEU A 35 -0.29 -15.91 6.38
N ALA A 36 0.44 -16.45 7.36
CA ALA A 36 1.55 -17.36 7.09
C ALA A 36 1.08 -18.68 6.44
N ALA A 37 -0.13 -19.14 6.77
CA ALA A 37 -0.69 -20.35 6.16
C ALA A 37 -1.05 -20.13 4.68
N GLU A 38 -1.33 -18.92 4.28
CA GLU A 38 -1.79 -18.59 2.93
C GLU A 38 -0.68 -18.08 2.01
N LEU A 39 0.49 -17.74 2.55
CA LEU A 39 1.59 -17.14 1.81
C LEU A 39 2.81 -18.04 1.80
N PRO A 40 3.62 -18.04 0.71
CA PRO A 40 4.79 -18.90 0.59
C PRO A 40 6.01 -18.32 1.34
N VAL A 41 5.80 -17.88 2.58
CA VAL A 41 6.85 -17.30 3.43
C VAL A 41 6.66 -17.77 4.86
N SER A 42 7.73 -17.71 5.67
CA SER A 42 7.67 -18.11 7.05
C SER A 42 6.82 -17.15 7.89
N ARG A 43 6.34 -17.66 9.03
CA ARG A 43 5.62 -16.82 10.01
C ARG A 43 6.49 -15.66 10.49
N SER A 44 7.78 -15.90 10.69
CA SER A 44 8.74 -14.87 11.07
C SER A 44 8.84 -13.77 10.02
N ALA A 45 8.89 -14.15 8.74
CA ALA A 45 8.92 -13.19 7.65
C ALA A 45 7.62 -12.37 7.57
N VAL A 46 6.46 -13.01 7.75
CA VAL A 46 5.17 -12.32 7.80
C VAL A 46 5.17 -11.28 8.93
N SER A 47 5.65 -11.64 10.12
CA SER A 47 5.74 -10.72 11.25
C SER A 47 6.62 -9.52 10.94
N GLN A 48 7.75 -9.72 10.26
CA GLN A 48 8.64 -8.63 9.87
C GLN A 48 7.98 -7.71 8.84
N HIS A 49 7.30 -8.27 7.85
CA HIS A 49 6.59 -7.49 6.85
C HIS A 49 5.43 -6.70 7.46
N LEU A 50 4.71 -7.28 8.41
CA LEU A 50 3.64 -6.58 9.14
C LEU A 50 4.19 -5.42 9.96
N LYS A 51 5.37 -5.58 10.55
CA LYS A 51 6.02 -4.49 11.28
C LYS A 51 6.32 -3.30 10.35
N VAL A 52 6.86 -3.57 9.16
CA VAL A 52 7.13 -2.52 8.17
C VAL A 52 5.84 -1.80 7.78
N LEU A 53 4.77 -2.55 7.50
CA LEU A 53 3.47 -1.99 7.14
C LEU A 53 2.86 -1.18 8.28
N LYS A 54 3.01 -1.64 9.51
CA LYS A 54 2.53 -0.93 10.70
C LYS A 54 3.31 0.36 10.91
N ASP A 55 4.64 0.32 10.81
CA ASP A 55 5.47 1.51 10.97
C ASP A 55 5.17 2.56 9.89
N ALA A 56 4.79 2.12 8.69
CA ALA A 56 4.35 3.00 7.62
C ALA A 56 2.90 3.51 7.80
N GLY A 57 2.18 3.02 8.79
CA GLY A 57 0.81 3.44 9.08
C GLY A 57 -0.26 2.77 8.23
N LEU A 58 0.09 1.78 7.41
CA LEU A 58 -0.86 1.12 6.50
C LEU A 58 -1.69 0.05 7.19
N VAL A 59 -1.19 -0.55 8.25
CA VAL A 59 -1.91 -1.55 9.04
C VAL A 59 -1.88 -1.17 10.51
N SER A 60 -2.86 -1.66 11.26
CA SER A 60 -2.90 -1.58 12.71
C SER A 60 -3.09 -2.97 13.30
N GLU A 61 -2.70 -3.14 14.56
CA GLU A 61 -2.90 -4.41 15.24
C GLU A 61 -3.86 -4.24 16.42
N ARG A 62 -4.56 -5.32 16.73
CA ARG A 62 -5.47 -5.38 17.87
C ARG A 62 -5.31 -6.74 18.56
N ALA A 63 -5.10 -6.71 19.88
CA ALA A 63 -5.09 -7.92 20.68
C ALA A 63 -6.52 -8.34 21.02
N VAL A 64 -6.83 -9.62 20.81
CA VAL A 64 -8.10 -10.23 21.20
C VAL A 64 -7.75 -11.52 21.93
N GLY A 65 -7.85 -11.51 23.27
CA GLY A 65 -7.37 -12.62 24.09
C GLY A 65 -5.84 -12.76 23.94
N THR A 66 -5.38 -13.97 23.60
CA THR A 66 -3.97 -14.27 23.38
C THR A 66 -3.53 -14.10 21.93
N ARG A 67 -4.44 -13.67 21.05
CA ARG A 67 -4.17 -13.53 19.61
C ARG A 67 -4.05 -12.06 19.24
N ARG A 68 -3.24 -11.79 18.20
CA ARG A 68 -3.11 -10.47 17.59
C ARG A 68 -3.64 -10.52 16.18
N PHE A 69 -4.55 -9.60 15.87
CA PHE A 69 -5.12 -9.44 14.54
C PHE A 69 -4.60 -8.16 13.91
N TYR A 70 -4.33 -8.23 12.62
CA TYR A 70 -3.90 -7.09 11.82
C TYR A 70 -5.00 -6.72 10.85
N ARG A 71 -5.18 -5.43 10.63
CA ARG A 71 -6.15 -4.91 9.67
C ARG A 71 -5.56 -3.72 8.93
N LEU A 72 -6.09 -3.44 7.74
CA LEU A 72 -5.73 -2.23 7.02
C LEU A 72 -6.24 -1.00 7.76
N ASN A 73 -5.45 0.07 7.69
CA ASN A 73 -5.88 1.39 8.09
C ASN A 73 -6.56 2.06 6.88
N PRO A 74 -7.90 2.16 6.85
CA PRO A 74 -8.58 2.65 5.65
C PRO A 74 -8.25 4.10 5.32
N THR A 75 -7.99 4.94 6.34
CA THR A 75 -7.61 6.34 6.12
C THR A 75 -6.26 6.45 5.42
N ALA A 76 -5.26 5.66 5.85
CA ALA A 76 -3.94 5.67 5.23
C ALA A 76 -3.97 5.12 3.80
N VAL A 77 -4.73 4.05 3.57
CA VAL A 77 -4.89 3.45 2.24
C VAL A 77 -5.60 4.44 1.30
N ALA A 78 -6.65 5.11 1.76
CA ALA A 78 -7.35 6.12 0.98
C ALA A 78 -6.44 7.29 0.62
N ALA A 79 -5.57 7.71 1.55
CA ALA A 79 -4.61 8.79 1.29
C ALA A 79 -3.62 8.42 0.18
N LEU A 80 -3.12 7.18 0.18
CA LEU A 80 -2.25 6.70 -0.89
C LEU A 80 -2.97 6.64 -2.23
N ARG A 81 -4.21 6.18 -2.25
CA ARG A 81 -5.04 6.15 -3.45
C ARG A 81 -5.22 7.55 -4.02
N ASP A 82 -5.52 8.53 -3.18
CA ASP A 82 -5.71 9.91 -3.61
C ASP A 82 -4.42 10.51 -4.19
N GLN A 83 -3.28 10.19 -3.60
CA GLN A 83 -1.96 10.60 -4.12
C GLN A 83 -1.69 9.97 -5.50
N LEU A 84 -2.02 8.70 -5.67
CA LEU A 84 -1.87 8.01 -6.94
C LEU A 84 -2.78 8.61 -8.01
N ASP A 85 -4.04 8.89 -7.68
CA ASP A 85 -4.98 9.52 -8.58
C ASP A 85 -4.48 10.89 -9.04
N THR A 86 -3.98 11.70 -8.10
CA THR A 86 -3.41 13.01 -8.41
C THR A 86 -2.20 12.89 -9.35
N PHE A 87 -1.31 11.94 -9.07
CA PHE A 87 -0.15 11.67 -9.90
C PHE A 87 -0.56 11.32 -11.34
N TRP A 88 -1.52 10.41 -11.48
CA TRP A 88 -1.99 9.97 -12.80
C TRP A 88 -2.70 11.09 -13.55
N GLN A 89 -3.51 11.90 -12.87
CA GLN A 89 -4.17 13.04 -13.51
C GLN A 89 -3.15 14.03 -14.06
N ARG A 90 -2.11 14.32 -13.30
CA ARG A 90 -1.04 15.24 -13.76
C ARG A 90 -0.24 14.65 -14.92
N ALA A 91 0.09 13.35 -14.83
CA ALA A 91 0.83 12.67 -15.88
C ALA A 91 0.03 12.62 -17.18
N LEU A 92 -1.27 12.32 -17.10
CA LEU A 92 -2.15 12.28 -18.27
C LEU A 92 -2.35 13.68 -18.88
N ALA A 93 -2.49 14.71 -18.05
CA ALA A 93 -2.60 16.08 -18.52
C ALA A 93 -1.34 16.51 -19.29
N SER A 94 -0.15 16.18 -18.77
CA SER A 94 1.12 16.44 -19.44
C SER A 94 1.22 15.72 -20.78
N TYR A 95 0.77 14.46 -20.81
CA TYR A 95 0.77 13.65 -22.03
C TYR A 95 -0.15 14.27 -23.11
N VAL A 96 -1.34 14.72 -22.73
CA VAL A 96 -2.29 15.38 -23.64
C VAL A 96 -1.67 16.65 -24.22
N ASP A 97 -1.03 17.48 -23.39
CA ASP A 97 -0.36 18.71 -23.84
C ASP A 97 0.74 18.39 -24.86
N VAL A 98 1.56 17.40 -24.61
CA VAL A 98 2.61 16.98 -25.52
C VAL A 98 2.03 16.46 -26.84
N ALA A 99 0.97 15.68 -26.78
CA ALA A 99 0.30 15.15 -27.98
C ALA A 99 -0.33 16.26 -28.80
N GLU A 100 -0.94 17.27 -28.19
CA GLU A 100 -1.50 18.44 -28.86
C GLU A 100 -0.42 19.27 -29.53
N GLN A 101 0.71 19.51 -28.86
CA GLN A 101 1.85 20.22 -29.44
C GLN A 101 2.41 19.49 -30.65
N ALA A 102 2.56 18.17 -30.56
CA ALA A 102 3.05 17.36 -31.67
C ALA A 102 2.11 17.45 -32.90
N THR A 103 0.79 17.47 -32.67
CA THR A 103 -0.21 17.63 -33.74
C THR A 103 -0.12 19.01 -34.39
N GLU A 104 0.05 20.07 -33.60
CA GLU A 104 0.18 21.43 -34.11
C GLU A 104 1.47 21.63 -34.92
N GLU A 105 2.55 20.92 -34.57
CA GLU A 105 3.83 20.99 -35.28
C GLU A 105 3.86 20.14 -36.55
N SER A 106 2.88 19.28 -36.74
CA SER A 106 2.80 18.46 -37.97
C SER A 106 2.40 19.30 -39.17
N PRO A 107 3.16 19.26 -40.26
CA PRO A 107 2.79 19.97 -41.49
C PRO A 107 1.56 19.36 -42.18
#